data_2ab3e59860c59ccf5064f0b0df4d5647
#
_entry.id   2ab3e59860c59ccf5064f0b0df4d5647
#
_cell.length_a   1.000
_cell.length_b   1.000
_cell.length_c   1.000
_cell.angle_alpha   90.00
_cell.angle_beta   90.00
_cell.angle_gamma   90.00
#
_symmetry.space_group_name_H-M   'P 1'
#
loop_
_entity.id
_entity.type
_entity.pdbx_description
1 polymer ?
#
loop_
_entity_poly.entity_id
_entity_poly.type
_entity_poly.pdbx_seq_one_letter_code
_entity_poly.pdbx_strand_id
1 'polypeptide(L)'
;MGRMRVEIAVDPLVVVFAVLYALAGSLWQWAVVFASLLMHEVAHAAVAVGFGLAVSEVRITPIGAAVRVDDAIGLRAEAEAAVAMAGPMTSLVLAGAGYILLAYGKPDIASTEFFIGANIVLALLNLLP
;
A
#
# COMPACT_ATOMS: atom_id res chain seq x y z
N MET A 1 -8.11 22.45 -20.60
CA MET A 1 -7.64 21.28 -19.85
C MET A 1 -8.35 21.24 -18.50
N GLY A 2 -9.27 20.31 -18.34
CA GLY A 2 -9.93 20.11 -17.04
C GLY A 2 -8.90 19.64 -16.02
N ARG A 3 -8.76 20.37 -14.91
CA ARG A 3 -8.04 19.86 -13.77
C ARG A 3 -8.77 18.61 -13.26
N MET A 4 -8.17 17.45 -13.45
CA MET A 4 -8.67 16.24 -12.81
C MET A 4 -8.56 16.44 -11.30
N ARG A 5 -9.69 16.57 -10.64
CA ARG A 5 -9.73 16.64 -9.18
C ARG A 5 -9.74 15.20 -8.67
N VAL A 6 -8.66 14.82 -8.01
CA VAL A 6 -8.64 13.58 -7.24
C VAL A 6 -9.37 13.85 -5.93
N GLU A 7 -10.44 13.09 -5.69
CA GLU A 7 -11.14 13.17 -4.41
C GLU A 7 -10.40 12.30 -3.38
N ILE A 8 -10.07 12.93 -2.26
CA ILE A 8 -9.46 12.22 -1.12
C ILE A 8 -10.51 12.13 -0.04
N ALA A 9 -10.95 10.90 0.28
CA ALA A 9 -11.88 10.61 1.35
C ALA A 9 -11.16 9.83 2.46
N VAL A 10 -11.35 10.26 3.70
CA VAL A 10 -10.81 9.55 4.88
C VAL A 10 -11.98 8.97 5.66
N ASP A 11 -11.98 7.65 5.82
CA ASP A 11 -12.99 6.97 6.63
C ASP A 11 -12.77 7.32 8.11
N PRO A 12 -13.81 7.81 8.83
CA PRO A 12 -13.69 8.09 10.26
C PRO A 12 -13.27 6.89 11.11
N LEU A 13 -13.49 5.66 10.63
CA LEU A 13 -13.05 4.44 11.29
C LEU A 13 -11.52 4.36 11.43
N VAL A 14 -10.74 5.10 10.63
CA VAL A 14 -9.28 5.20 10.78
C VAL A 14 -8.92 5.69 12.19
N VAL A 15 -9.60 6.74 12.66
CA VAL A 15 -9.39 7.29 14.00
C VAL A 15 -9.81 6.28 15.08
N VAL A 16 -10.94 5.61 14.89
CA VAL A 16 -11.43 4.60 15.84
C VAL A 16 -10.43 3.45 15.97
N PHE A 17 -9.95 2.93 14.86
CA PHE A 17 -8.93 1.85 14.86
C PHE A 17 -7.61 2.31 15.50
N ALA A 18 -7.15 3.54 15.18
CA ALA A 18 -5.95 4.09 15.79
C ALA A 18 -6.07 4.16 17.33
N VAL A 19 -7.21 4.60 17.83
CA VAL A 19 -7.47 4.67 19.28
C VAL A 19 -7.50 3.28 19.88
N LEU A 20 -8.21 2.32 19.25
CA LEU A 20 -8.31 0.94 19.75
C LEU A 20 -6.93 0.26 19.80
N TYR A 21 -6.11 0.41 18.77
CA TYR A 21 -4.77 -0.16 18.74
C TYR A 21 -3.83 0.55 19.74
N ALA A 22 -3.99 1.86 19.94
CA ALA A 22 -3.24 2.60 20.94
C ALA A 22 -3.57 2.10 22.36
N LEU A 23 -4.85 1.87 22.65
CA LEU A 23 -5.30 1.31 23.94
C LEU A 23 -4.81 -0.12 24.15
N ALA A 24 -4.69 -0.89 23.10
CA ALA A 24 -4.15 -2.25 23.13
C ALA A 24 -2.61 -2.32 23.19
N GLY A 25 -1.92 -1.17 23.11
CA GLY A 25 -0.45 -1.12 23.08
C GLY A 25 0.16 -1.57 21.75
N SER A 26 -0.63 -1.61 20.67
CA SER A 26 -0.24 -2.13 19.34
C SER A 26 -0.31 -1.08 18.23
N LEU A 27 -0.29 0.20 18.60
CA LEU A 27 -0.46 1.29 17.64
C LEU A 27 0.62 1.28 16.55
N TRP A 28 1.87 1.03 16.91
CA TRP A 28 2.96 1.05 15.93
C TRP A 28 2.86 -0.12 14.93
N GLN A 29 2.41 -1.30 15.37
CA GLN A 29 2.18 -2.43 14.47
C GLN A 29 1.10 -2.11 13.44
N TRP A 30 -0.01 -1.54 13.90
CA TRP A 30 -1.06 -1.08 13.00
C TRP A 30 -0.54 -0.01 12.04
N ALA A 31 0.25 0.96 12.54
CA ALA A 31 0.83 2.01 11.72
C ALA A 31 1.77 1.46 10.64
N VAL A 32 2.57 0.45 10.95
CA VAL A 32 3.45 -0.23 9.98
C VAL A 32 2.63 -0.91 8.88
N VAL A 33 1.62 -1.69 9.25
CA VAL A 33 0.75 -2.36 8.28
C VAL A 33 0.00 -1.33 7.44
N PHE A 34 -0.55 -0.30 8.06
CA PHE A 34 -1.28 0.76 7.39
C PHE A 34 -0.38 1.50 6.37
N ALA A 35 0.81 1.92 6.77
CA ALA A 35 1.76 2.58 5.88
C ALA A 35 2.20 1.67 4.73
N SER A 36 2.44 0.39 5.00
CA SER A 36 2.80 -0.60 3.98
C SER A 36 1.67 -0.79 2.97
N LEU A 37 0.42 -0.87 3.42
CA LEU A 37 -0.76 -0.94 2.55
C LEU A 37 -0.92 0.33 1.71
N LEU A 38 -0.71 1.52 2.31
CA LEU A 38 -0.73 2.78 1.56
C LEU A 38 0.30 2.78 0.44
N MET A 39 1.53 2.38 0.72
CA MET A 39 2.59 2.33 -0.29
C MET A 39 2.28 1.31 -1.39
N HIS A 40 1.72 0.17 -1.03
CA HIS A 40 1.25 -0.85 -1.96
C HIS A 40 0.20 -0.28 -2.93
N GLU A 41 -0.82 0.40 -2.41
CA GLU A 41 -1.89 1.02 -3.21
C GLU A 41 -1.40 2.20 -4.05
N VAL A 42 -0.51 3.02 -3.49
CA VAL A 42 0.13 4.12 -4.25
C VAL A 42 0.93 3.59 -5.43
N ALA A 43 1.60 2.45 -5.27
CA ALA A 43 2.33 1.81 -6.36
C ALA A 43 1.40 1.38 -7.50
N HIS A 44 0.26 0.76 -7.20
CA HIS A 44 -0.76 0.45 -8.21
C HIS A 44 -1.23 1.72 -8.94
N ALA A 45 -1.55 2.76 -8.19
CA ALA A 45 -2.01 4.03 -8.75
C ALA A 45 -0.94 4.71 -9.62
N ALA A 46 0.31 4.72 -9.16
CA ALA A 46 1.41 5.34 -9.89
C ALA A 46 1.65 4.66 -11.24
N VAL A 47 1.65 3.33 -11.28
CA VAL A 47 1.81 2.58 -12.54
C VAL A 47 0.60 2.79 -13.45
N ALA A 48 -0.62 2.79 -12.90
CA ALA A 48 -1.84 3.08 -13.66
C ALA A 48 -1.78 4.46 -14.34
N VAL A 49 -1.37 5.49 -13.60
CA VAL A 49 -1.19 6.84 -14.15
C VAL A 49 -0.10 6.85 -15.24
N GLY A 50 0.97 6.07 -15.06
CA GLY A 50 2.03 5.92 -16.05
C GLY A 50 1.53 5.35 -17.39
N PHE A 51 0.45 4.54 -17.36
CA PHE A 51 -0.22 4.02 -18.56
C PHE A 51 -1.34 4.94 -19.07
N GLY A 52 -1.49 6.14 -18.51
CA GLY A 52 -2.47 7.12 -18.95
C GLY A 52 -3.85 6.98 -18.30
N LEU A 53 -3.97 6.14 -17.26
CA LEU A 53 -5.21 6.03 -16.50
C LEU A 53 -5.34 7.18 -15.51
N ALA A 54 -6.57 7.60 -15.24
CA ALA A 54 -6.87 8.66 -14.29
C ALA A 54 -7.26 8.08 -12.94
N VAL A 55 -6.67 8.59 -11.87
CA VAL A 55 -7.11 8.31 -10.50
C VAL A 55 -8.23 9.31 -10.16
N SER A 56 -9.42 8.80 -9.85
CA SER A 56 -10.59 9.64 -9.53
C SER A 56 -10.83 9.79 -8.03
N GLU A 57 -10.55 8.77 -7.25
CA GLU A 57 -10.77 8.78 -5.80
C GLU A 57 -9.68 7.98 -5.09
N VAL A 58 -9.21 8.54 -3.97
CA VAL A 58 -8.38 7.82 -2.99
C VAL A 58 -9.15 7.81 -1.68
N ARG A 59 -9.55 6.64 -1.22
CA ARG A 59 -10.24 6.46 0.06
C ARG A 59 -9.30 5.81 1.06
N ILE A 60 -9.03 6.52 2.14
CA ILE A 60 -8.20 6.02 3.24
C ILE A 60 -9.11 5.30 4.23
N THR A 61 -8.83 4.02 4.45
CA THR A 61 -9.56 3.13 5.35
C THR A 61 -8.66 2.59 6.45
N PRO A 62 -9.19 2.02 7.55
CA PRO A 62 -8.35 1.47 8.62
C PRO A 62 -7.41 0.34 8.19
N ILE A 63 -7.72 -0.32 7.08
CA ILE A 63 -6.93 -1.42 6.52
C ILE A 63 -6.14 -1.01 5.27
N GLY A 64 -5.90 0.29 5.08
CA GLY A 64 -5.08 0.83 4.01
C GLY A 64 -5.81 1.88 3.18
N ALA A 65 -5.59 1.87 1.87
CA ALA A 65 -6.23 2.78 0.94
C ALA A 65 -6.91 2.01 -0.19
N ALA A 66 -8.06 2.50 -0.62
CA ALA A 66 -8.70 2.06 -1.85
C ALA A 66 -8.55 3.18 -2.88
N VAL A 67 -8.00 2.85 -4.02
CA VAL A 67 -7.79 3.78 -5.13
C VAL A 67 -8.74 3.42 -6.26
N ARG A 68 -9.58 4.37 -6.65
CA ARG A 68 -10.44 4.22 -7.82
C ARG A 68 -9.72 4.79 -9.03
N VAL A 69 -9.53 3.95 -10.03
CA VAL A 69 -8.95 4.32 -11.30
C VAL A 69 -10.05 4.27 -12.35
N ASP A 70 -10.16 5.32 -13.15
CA ASP A 70 -11.11 5.33 -14.25
C ASP A 70 -10.68 4.33 -15.32
N ASP A 71 -11.59 3.41 -15.65
CA ASP A 71 -11.34 2.39 -16.65
C ASP A 71 -11.08 3.03 -18.01
N ALA A 72 -9.87 2.85 -18.53
CA ALA A 72 -9.62 3.08 -19.93
C ALA A 72 -10.12 1.85 -20.70
N ILE A 73 -11.19 2.05 -21.45
CA ILE A 73 -11.67 1.02 -22.39
C ILE A 73 -10.53 0.64 -23.32
N GLY A 74 -10.14 -0.63 -23.32
CA GLY A 74 -9.07 -1.12 -24.18
C GLY A 74 -7.68 -1.12 -23.57
N LEU A 75 -7.56 -1.17 -22.24
CA LEU A 75 -6.28 -1.35 -21.59
C LEU A 75 -5.62 -2.65 -22.08
N ARG A 76 -4.37 -2.58 -22.50
CA ARG A 76 -3.62 -3.76 -22.92
C ARG A 76 -3.40 -4.70 -21.74
N ALA A 77 -3.42 -6.00 -21.99
CA ALA A 77 -3.15 -7.01 -20.96
C ALA A 77 -1.81 -6.78 -20.25
N GLU A 78 -0.81 -6.30 -20.96
CA GLU A 78 0.50 -5.95 -20.40
C GLU A 78 0.42 -4.82 -19.38
N ALA A 79 -0.36 -3.77 -19.66
CA ALA A 79 -0.56 -2.64 -18.75
C ALA A 79 -1.35 -3.08 -17.51
N GLU A 80 -2.38 -3.89 -17.69
CA GLU A 80 -3.16 -4.45 -16.58
C GLU A 80 -2.28 -5.32 -15.68
N ALA A 81 -1.44 -6.18 -16.27
CA ALA A 81 -0.49 -6.99 -15.52
C ALA A 81 0.54 -6.13 -14.77
N ALA A 82 1.07 -5.08 -15.42
CA ALA A 82 2.02 -4.17 -14.78
C ALA A 82 1.41 -3.44 -13.58
N VAL A 83 0.17 -2.96 -13.70
CA VAL A 83 -0.56 -2.33 -12.59
C VAL A 83 -0.76 -3.34 -11.44
N ALA A 84 -1.21 -4.55 -11.76
CA ALA A 84 -1.45 -5.59 -10.76
C ALA A 84 -0.16 -6.00 -10.02
N MET A 85 0.98 -6.06 -10.71
CA MET A 85 2.26 -6.42 -10.11
C MET A 85 2.93 -5.30 -9.32
N ALA A 86 2.55 -4.05 -9.54
CA ALA A 86 3.20 -2.89 -8.92
C ALA A 86 3.13 -2.93 -7.39
N GLY A 87 1.98 -3.30 -6.83
CA GLY A 87 1.78 -3.41 -5.38
C GLY A 87 2.66 -4.51 -4.77
N PRO A 88 2.53 -5.77 -5.19
CA PRO A 88 3.36 -6.86 -4.69
C PRO A 88 4.86 -6.60 -4.84
N MET A 89 5.30 -6.05 -5.96
CA MET A 89 6.71 -5.71 -6.18
C MET A 89 7.20 -4.66 -5.18
N THR A 90 6.39 -3.63 -4.92
CA THR A 90 6.72 -2.62 -3.91
C THR A 90 6.83 -3.23 -2.52
N SER A 91 5.89 -4.11 -2.15
CA SER A 91 5.95 -4.82 -0.86
C SER A 91 7.21 -5.69 -0.74
N LEU A 92 7.61 -6.37 -1.81
CA LEU A 92 8.85 -7.17 -1.82
C LEU A 92 10.10 -6.28 -1.72
N VAL A 93 10.12 -5.12 -2.38
CA VAL A 93 11.22 -4.15 -2.28
C VAL A 93 11.33 -3.62 -0.85
N LEU A 94 10.21 -3.30 -0.21
CA LEU A 94 10.18 -2.87 1.19
C LEU A 94 10.68 -3.97 2.14
N ALA A 95 10.26 -5.21 1.93
CA ALA A 95 10.74 -6.35 2.70
C ALA A 95 12.25 -6.54 2.53
N GLY A 96 12.75 -6.44 1.29
CA GLY A 96 14.17 -6.51 0.98
C GLY A 96 14.98 -5.40 1.63
N ALA A 97 14.47 -4.17 1.62
CA ALA A 97 15.10 -3.04 2.30
C ALA A 97 15.17 -3.25 3.82
N GLY A 98 14.08 -3.78 4.40
CA GLY A 98 14.09 -4.16 5.83
C GLY A 98 15.11 -5.23 6.14
N TYR A 99 15.25 -6.23 5.28
CA TYR A 99 16.23 -7.29 5.43
C TYR A 99 17.67 -6.76 5.36
N ILE A 100 17.95 -5.86 4.42
CA ILE A 100 19.25 -5.20 4.31
C ILE A 100 19.56 -4.38 5.56
N LEU A 101 18.57 -3.64 6.07
CA LEU A 101 18.70 -2.88 7.30
C LEU A 101 19.02 -3.80 8.49
N LEU A 102 18.33 -4.95 8.57
CA LEU A 102 18.57 -5.94 9.63
C LEU A 102 19.98 -6.54 9.56
N ALA A 103 20.48 -6.79 8.35
CA ALA A 103 21.78 -7.42 8.13
C ALA A 103 22.97 -6.47 8.38
N TYR A 104 22.83 -5.21 8.01
CA TYR A 104 23.94 -4.24 7.99
C TYR A 104 23.76 -3.03 8.91
N GLY A 105 22.54 -2.80 9.40
CA GLY A 105 22.25 -1.71 10.32
C GLY A 105 22.29 -2.14 11.78
N LYS A 106 21.81 -1.24 12.64
CA LYS A 106 21.55 -1.53 14.07
C LYS A 106 20.10 -1.16 14.41
N PRO A 107 19.12 -1.75 13.71
CA PRO A 107 17.71 -1.44 13.98
C PRO A 107 17.22 -2.19 15.21
N ASP A 108 16.03 -1.82 15.68
CA ASP A 108 15.27 -2.69 16.57
C ASP A 108 14.86 -3.95 15.80
N ILE A 109 15.35 -5.12 16.25
CA ILE A 109 15.20 -6.38 15.52
C ILE A 109 13.72 -6.76 15.40
N ALA A 110 12.98 -6.72 16.51
CA ALA A 110 11.58 -7.15 16.52
C ALA A 110 10.72 -6.27 15.60
N SER A 111 10.91 -4.97 15.61
CA SER A 111 10.19 -4.02 14.76
C SER A 111 10.51 -4.24 13.28
N THR A 112 11.78 -4.48 12.97
CA THR A 112 12.23 -4.70 11.59
C THR A 112 11.72 -6.03 11.05
N GLU A 113 11.77 -7.09 11.83
CA GLU A 113 11.20 -8.40 11.46
C GLU A 113 9.70 -8.32 11.23
N PHE A 114 8.97 -7.57 12.05
CA PHE A 114 7.54 -7.34 11.85
C PHE A 114 7.27 -6.61 10.53
N PHE A 115 8.04 -5.57 10.22
CA PHE A 115 7.94 -4.83 8.94
C PHE A 115 8.20 -5.73 7.73
N ILE A 116 9.25 -6.55 7.79
CA ILE A 116 9.59 -7.51 6.74
C ILE A 116 8.43 -8.50 6.55
N GLY A 117 7.98 -9.11 7.63
CA GLY A 117 6.90 -10.10 7.62
C GLY A 117 5.60 -9.52 7.06
N ALA A 118 5.21 -8.33 7.49
CA ALA A 118 4.01 -7.64 6.99
C ALA A 118 4.06 -7.44 5.48
N ASN A 119 5.20 -6.98 4.95
CA ASN A 119 5.35 -6.74 3.51
C ASN A 119 5.41 -8.04 2.69
N ILE A 120 6.01 -9.11 3.22
CA ILE A 120 5.97 -10.42 2.57
C ILE A 120 4.54 -10.95 2.50
N VAL A 121 3.80 -10.88 3.59
CA VAL A 121 2.40 -11.32 3.63
C VAL A 121 1.54 -10.51 2.67
N LEU A 122 1.72 -9.17 2.62
CA LEU A 122 1.01 -8.32 1.66
C LEU A 122 1.30 -8.72 0.21
N ALA A 123 2.56 -8.97 -0.12
CA ALA A 123 2.94 -9.41 -1.46
C ALA A 123 2.29 -10.75 -1.82
N LEU A 124 2.36 -11.73 -0.92
CA LEU A 124 1.80 -13.06 -1.16
C LEU A 124 0.28 -13.05 -1.29
N LEU A 125 -0.43 -12.33 -0.40
CA LEU A 125 -1.90 -12.24 -0.45
C LEU A 125 -2.39 -11.57 -1.73
N ASN A 126 -1.66 -10.60 -2.25
CA ASN A 126 -2.03 -9.90 -3.48
C ASN A 126 -1.61 -10.62 -4.77
N LEU A 127 -0.75 -11.64 -4.66
CA LEU A 127 -0.41 -12.52 -5.79
C LEU A 127 -1.36 -13.71 -5.92
N LEU A 128 -2.13 -14.01 -4.88
CA LEU A 128 -3.14 -15.07 -4.94
C LEU A 128 -4.31 -14.63 -5.83
N PRO A 129 -4.84 -15.55 -6.65
CA PRO A 129 -6.01 -15.24 -7.49
C PRO A 129 -7.28 -15.04 -6.67
#